data_2539e1c86d6cfe170b0bc13247487ee9
#
_entry.id   2539e1c86d6cfe170b0bc13247487ee9
#
_cell.length_a   1.000
_cell.length_b   1.000
_cell.length_c   1.000
_cell.angle_alpha   90.00
_cell.angle_beta   90.00
_cell.angle_gamma   90.00
#
_symmetry.space_group_name_H-M   'P 1'
#
loop_
_entity.id
_entity.type
_entity.pdbx_description
1 polymer ?
#
loop_
_entity_poly.entity_id
_entity_poly.type
_entity_poly.pdbx_seq_one_letter_code
_entity_poly.pdbx_strand_id
1 'polypeptide(L)'
;MTAESCTGGQLSAVLAADAALGVHLERGFIVYSVDAKCEMLGVAREDAERDGAVNPEVAAAMATGALRTSHAEIAIAITGFCGPREGREEVGLVYIGAADADAVRVMDFHFGDIGRRNVLDQAVAAALQIMIDAAS
;
A
#
# COMPACT_ATOMS: atom_id res chain seq x y z
N MET A 1 9.99 1.73 -4.24
CA MET A 1 8.94 2.76 -4.42
C MET A 1 7.67 2.36 -3.70
N THR A 2 6.74 3.28 -3.53
CA THR A 2 5.52 3.07 -2.73
C THR A 2 4.27 3.42 -3.53
N ALA A 3 3.16 2.73 -3.22
CA ALA A 3 1.84 3.05 -3.72
C ALA A 3 0.87 3.01 -2.54
N GLU A 4 0.44 4.17 -2.08
CA GLU A 4 -0.28 4.32 -0.82
C GLU A 4 -1.70 4.78 -1.04
N SER A 5 -2.65 4.07 -0.42
CA SER A 5 -4.03 4.51 -0.30
C SER A 5 -4.27 5.08 1.10
N CYS A 6 -4.73 4.29 2.05
CA CYS A 6 -5.09 4.77 3.38
C CYS A 6 -3.96 5.48 4.14
N THR A 7 -2.72 5.13 3.90
CA THR A 7 -1.55 5.74 4.55
C THR A 7 -1.16 7.11 3.99
N GLY A 8 -1.72 7.49 2.84
CA GLY A 8 -1.66 8.86 2.30
C GLY A 8 -0.28 9.49 2.11
N GLY A 9 0.76 8.67 1.93
CA GLY A 9 2.14 9.12 1.77
C GLY A 9 3.00 8.94 3.02
N GLN A 10 2.46 8.37 4.09
CA GLN A 10 3.18 8.20 5.35
C GLN A 10 4.39 7.26 5.19
N LEU A 11 4.26 6.17 4.41
CA LEU A 11 5.37 5.27 4.15
C LEU A 11 6.50 5.99 3.38
N SER A 12 6.15 6.72 2.33
CA SER A 12 7.11 7.52 1.57
C SER A 12 7.82 8.54 2.45
N ALA A 13 7.07 9.21 3.33
CA ALA A 13 7.61 10.22 4.24
C ALA A 13 8.60 9.61 5.25
N VAL A 14 8.28 8.44 5.78
CA VAL A 14 9.18 7.72 6.71
C VAL A 14 10.48 7.33 6.01
N LEU A 15 10.42 6.84 4.79
CA LEU A 15 11.61 6.51 4.00
C LEU A 15 12.45 7.75 3.73
N ALA A 16 11.80 8.84 3.30
CA ALA A 16 12.49 10.08 2.96
C ALA A 16 13.12 10.77 4.18
N ALA A 17 12.58 10.53 5.38
CA ALA A 17 13.09 11.12 6.62
C ALA A 17 14.44 10.53 7.04
N ASP A 18 14.78 9.35 6.56
CA ASP A 18 16.06 8.70 6.84
C ASP A 18 16.99 8.86 5.63
N ALA A 19 18.16 9.46 5.82
CA ALA A 19 19.07 9.75 4.71
C ALA A 19 19.55 8.46 4.00
N ALA A 20 19.72 7.36 4.71
CA ALA A 20 20.15 6.10 4.13
C ALA A 20 19.03 5.41 3.34
N LEU A 21 17.79 5.54 3.79
CA LEU A 21 16.64 4.94 3.11
C LEU A 21 16.12 5.81 1.97
N GLY A 22 16.14 7.13 2.16
CA GLY A 22 15.61 8.09 1.20
C GLY A 22 16.24 8.02 -0.19
N VAL A 23 17.51 7.66 -0.27
CA VAL A 23 18.20 7.51 -1.56
C VAL A 23 17.63 6.36 -2.40
N HIS A 24 16.93 5.42 -1.78
CA HIS A 24 16.30 4.29 -2.46
C HIS A 24 14.84 4.54 -2.83
N LEU A 25 14.26 5.67 -2.38
CA LEU A 25 12.89 6.05 -2.73
C LEU A 25 12.90 6.73 -4.12
N GLU A 26 12.67 5.94 -5.17
CA GLU A 26 12.66 6.46 -6.54
C GLU A 26 11.43 7.32 -6.80
N ARG A 27 10.24 6.86 -6.39
CA ARG A 27 8.97 7.61 -6.46
C ARG A 27 7.92 6.98 -5.56
N GLY A 28 6.87 7.74 -5.29
CA GLY A 28 5.70 7.24 -4.56
C GLY A 28 4.42 7.74 -5.21
N PHE A 29 3.37 6.91 -5.15
CA PHE A 29 2.03 7.27 -5.58
C PHE A 29 1.11 7.33 -4.37
N ILE A 30 0.28 8.37 -4.32
CA ILE A 30 -0.84 8.44 -3.38
C ILE A 30 -2.11 8.31 -4.22
N VAL A 31 -2.82 7.19 -4.07
CA VAL A 31 -4.00 6.85 -4.85
C VAL A 31 -5.18 6.62 -3.90
N TYR A 32 -5.75 7.69 -3.43
CA TYR A 32 -6.74 7.67 -2.35
C TYR A 32 -8.16 7.37 -2.82
N SER A 33 -8.43 7.49 -4.12
CA SER A 33 -9.74 7.24 -4.72
C SER A 33 -9.72 6.04 -5.67
N VAL A 34 -10.91 5.56 -6.01
CA VAL A 34 -11.07 4.53 -7.06
C VAL A 34 -10.49 5.03 -8.37
N ASP A 35 -10.82 6.25 -8.78
CA ASP A 35 -10.33 6.83 -10.03
C ASP A 35 -8.81 6.90 -10.06
N ALA A 36 -8.18 7.37 -8.98
CA ALA A 36 -6.73 7.46 -8.90
C ALA A 36 -6.06 6.09 -9.02
N LYS A 37 -6.61 5.06 -8.38
CA LYS A 37 -6.11 3.70 -8.50
C LYS A 37 -6.16 3.18 -9.94
N CYS A 38 -7.28 3.43 -10.62
CA CYS A 38 -7.47 3.01 -11.99
C CYS A 38 -6.60 3.79 -12.97
N GLU A 39 -6.60 5.12 -12.86
CA GLU A 39 -5.92 6.00 -13.81
C GLU A 39 -4.40 5.96 -13.67
N MET A 40 -3.89 5.95 -12.45
CA MET A 40 -2.45 6.03 -12.21
C MET A 40 -1.76 4.66 -12.19
N LEU A 41 -2.42 3.64 -11.68
CA LEU A 41 -1.80 2.34 -11.46
C LEU A 41 -2.41 1.20 -12.28
N GLY A 42 -3.45 1.48 -13.06
CA GLY A 42 -4.08 0.48 -13.92
C GLY A 42 -4.85 -0.59 -13.15
N VAL A 43 -5.33 -0.29 -11.94
CA VAL A 43 -6.21 -1.20 -11.20
C VAL A 43 -7.51 -1.36 -11.97
N ALA A 44 -7.99 -2.59 -12.13
CA ALA A 44 -9.27 -2.85 -12.77
C ALA A 44 -10.40 -2.22 -11.97
N ARG A 45 -11.29 -1.48 -12.66
CA ARG A 45 -12.37 -0.74 -11.98
C ARG A 45 -13.28 -1.65 -11.16
N GLU A 46 -13.59 -2.83 -11.67
CA GLU A 46 -14.41 -3.80 -10.95
C GLU A 46 -13.77 -4.21 -9.61
N ASP A 47 -12.45 -4.34 -9.56
CA ASP A 47 -11.73 -4.66 -8.32
C ASP A 47 -11.68 -3.46 -7.39
N ALA A 48 -11.43 -2.26 -7.93
CA ALA A 48 -11.36 -1.03 -7.16
C ALA A 48 -12.70 -0.63 -6.54
N GLU A 49 -13.82 -1.01 -7.16
CA GLU A 49 -15.17 -0.74 -6.65
C GLU A 49 -15.67 -1.80 -5.67
N ARG A 50 -14.97 -2.94 -5.55
CA ARG A 50 -15.34 -4.02 -4.66
C ARG A 50 -14.69 -3.84 -3.29
N ASP A 51 -15.46 -4.09 -2.22
CA ASP A 51 -14.99 -4.09 -0.82
C ASP A 51 -14.30 -2.77 -0.42
N GLY A 52 -14.78 -1.64 -0.93
CA GLY A 52 -14.17 -0.35 -0.65
C GLY A 52 -12.73 -0.21 -1.13
N ALA A 53 -12.36 -0.94 -2.17
CA ALA A 53 -11.01 -1.05 -2.70
C ALA A 53 -10.01 -1.71 -1.73
N VAL A 54 -10.50 -2.40 -0.71
CA VAL A 54 -9.67 -3.14 0.26
C VAL A 54 -9.85 -4.63 0.01
N ASN A 55 -9.05 -5.15 -0.90
CA ASN A 55 -9.03 -6.55 -1.26
C ASN A 55 -7.65 -6.92 -1.82
N PRO A 56 -7.31 -8.22 -1.89
CA PRO A 56 -5.97 -8.63 -2.34
C PRO A 56 -5.70 -8.29 -3.80
N GLU A 57 -6.72 -8.28 -4.66
CA GLU A 57 -6.56 -7.96 -6.08
C GLU A 57 -6.13 -6.51 -6.27
N VAL A 58 -6.70 -5.58 -5.50
CA VAL A 58 -6.32 -4.16 -5.54
C VAL A 58 -4.88 -3.98 -5.06
N ALA A 59 -4.51 -4.61 -3.95
CA ALA A 59 -3.14 -4.51 -3.43
C ALA A 59 -2.10 -5.04 -4.44
N ALA A 60 -2.39 -6.19 -5.07
CA ALA A 60 -1.53 -6.77 -6.09
C ALA A 60 -1.42 -5.86 -7.32
N ALA A 61 -2.55 -5.34 -7.82
CA ALA A 61 -2.58 -4.48 -8.98
C ALA A 61 -1.89 -3.13 -8.72
N MET A 62 -2.05 -2.57 -7.53
CA MET A 62 -1.36 -1.34 -7.13
C MET A 62 0.16 -1.54 -7.15
N ALA A 63 0.65 -2.61 -6.53
CA ALA A 63 2.08 -2.91 -6.50
C ALA A 63 2.65 -3.16 -7.90
N THR A 64 1.96 -3.96 -8.70
CA THR A 64 2.37 -4.27 -10.08
C THR A 64 2.36 -3.02 -10.95
N GLY A 65 1.30 -2.22 -10.90
CA GLY A 65 1.18 -0.98 -11.66
C GLY A 65 2.24 0.05 -11.26
N ALA A 66 2.52 0.15 -9.97
CA ALA A 66 3.56 1.03 -9.45
C ALA A 66 4.94 0.62 -9.96
N LEU A 67 5.26 -0.65 -9.91
CA LEU A 67 6.54 -1.15 -10.40
C LEU A 67 6.70 -0.88 -11.90
N ARG A 68 5.66 -1.19 -12.68
CA ARG A 68 5.66 -1.02 -14.13
C ARG A 68 5.85 0.43 -14.57
N THR A 69 5.33 1.39 -13.80
CA THR A 69 5.38 2.83 -14.13
C THR A 69 6.55 3.55 -13.46
N SER A 70 7.54 2.82 -12.98
CA SER A 70 8.69 3.38 -12.26
C SER A 70 9.98 2.72 -12.72
N HIS A 71 11.10 3.23 -12.23
CA HIS A 71 12.44 2.64 -12.42
C HIS A 71 12.89 1.85 -11.19
N ALA A 72 11.98 1.63 -10.23
CA ALA A 72 12.30 0.90 -9.00
C ALA A 72 12.39 -0.61 -9.27
N GLU A 73 13.08 -1.29 -8.37
CA GLU A 73 13.21 -2.75 -8.39
C GLU A 73 12.17 -3.43 -7.51
N ILE A 74 11.64 -2.71 -6.52
CA ILE A 74 10.63 -3.21 -5.58
C ILE A 74 9.56 -2.14 -5.41
N ALA A 75 8.30 -2.56 -5.46
CA ALA A 75 7.14 -1.71 -5.17
C ALA A 75 6.35 -2.29 -3.99
N ILE A 76 6.00 -1.44 -3.03
CA ILE A 76 5.15 -1.78 -1.90
C ILE A 76 3.87 -0.97 -2.00
N ALA A 77 2.72 -1.65 -1.92
CA ALA A 77 1.40 -1.03 -2.00
C ALA A 77 0.59 -1.31 -0.73
N ILE A 78 -0.16 -0.32 -0.27
CA ILE A 78 -0.98 -0.43 0.95
C ILE A 78 -2.40 0.03 0.66
N THR A 79 -3.38 -0.81 0.98
CA THR A 79 -4.80 -0.46 1.00
C THR A 79 -5.46 -1.06 2.24
N GLY A 80 -6.34 -0.31 2.90
CA GLY A 80 -6.93 -0.80 4.15
C GLY A 80 -8.05 0.06 4.70
N PHE A 81 -8.73 -0.49 5.69
CA PHE A 81 -9.72 0.20 6.51
C PHE A 81 -9.09 0.66 7.82
N CYS A 82 -8.75 1.93 7.90
CA CYS A 82 -8.01 2.45 9.05
C CYS A 82 -8.92 3.01 10.16
N GLY A 83 -10.21 3.13 9.91
CA GLY A 83 -11.19 3.69 10.85
C GLY A 83 -11.33 5.21 10.72
N PRO A 84 -12.32 5.80 11.40
CA PRO A 84 -13.38 5.13 12.14
C PRO A 84 -14.31 4.33 11.22
N ARG A 85 -15.03 3.36 11.81
CA ARG A 85 -15.95 2.50 11.06
C ARG A 85 -17.10 3.32 10.46
N GLU A 86 -17.35 3.12 9.16
CA GLU A 86 -18.41 3.81 8.43
C GLU A 86 -19.60 2.88 8.10
N GLY A 87 -19.36 1.57 8.11
CA GLY A 87 -20.37 0.58 7.76
C GLY A 87 -20.05 -0.77 8.40
N ARG A 88 -19.97 -1.82 7.58
CA ARG A 88 -19.72 -3.19 8.04
C ARG A 88 -18.29 -3.65 7.80
N GLU A 89 -17.42 -2.74 7.39
CA GLU A 89 -16.02 -3.07 7.13
C GLU A 89 -15.31 -3.53 8.42
N GLU A 90 -14.32 -4.36 8.23
CA GLU A 90 -13.40 -4.75 9.31
C GLU A 90 -12.35 -3.65 9.49
N VAL A 91 -12.51 -2.81 10.51
CA VAL A 91 -11.50 -1.78 10.82
C VAL A 91 -10.21 -2.46 11.26
N GLY A 92 -9.11 -2.01 10.70
CA GLY A 92 -7.78 -2.59 10.93
C GLY A 92 -7.37 -3.65 9.91
N LEU A 93 -8.27 -4.04 9.00
CA LEU A 93 -7.90 -4.90 7.87
C LEU A 93 -7.09 -4.09 6.86
N VAL A 94 -5.87 -4.53 6.61
CA VAL A 94 -4.94 -3.91 5.67
C VAL A 94 -4.31 -4.99 4.79
N TYR A 95 -4.31 -4.75 3.48
CA TYR A 95 -3.58 -5.57 2.52
C TYR A 95 -2.33 -4.82 2.08
N ILE A 96 -1.20 -5.52 2.07
CA ILE A 96 0.06 -4.98 1.58
C ILE A 96 0.54 -5.86 0.42
N GLY A 97 0.70 -5.24 -0.74
CA GLY A 97 1.27 -5.89 -1.91
C GLY A 97 2.75 -5.57 -2.04
N ALA A 98 3.53 -6.54 -2.43
CA ALA A 98 4.95 -6.38 -2.74
C ALA A 98 5.24 -6.98 -4.11
N ALA A 99 5.79 -6.19 -5.00
CA ALA A 99 6.12 -6.61 -6.36
C ALA A 99 7.60 -6.40 -6.65
N ASP A 100 8.21 -7.37 -7.31
CA ASP A 100 9.55 -7.27 -7.89
C ASP A 100 9.50 -7.83 -9.32
N ALA A 101 10.66 -7.99 -9.97
CA ALA A 101 10.73 -8.46 -11.34
C ALA A 101 10.18 -9.88 -11.52
N ASP A 102 10.17 -10.69 -10.47
CA ASP A 102 9.84 -12.11 -10.54
C ASP A 102 8.43 -12.43 -10.08
N ALA A 103 7.90 -11.68 -9.11
CA ALA A 103 6.64 -12.04 -8.46
C ALA A 103 5.93 -10.84 -7.82
N VAL A 104 4.64 -11.01 -7.59
CA VAL A 104 3.84 -10.16 -6.72
C VAL A 104 3.28 -11.02 -5.58
N ARG A 105 3.35 -10.51 -4.36
CA ARG A 105 2.84 -11.15 -3.16
C ARG A 105 1.92 -10.20 -2.43
N VAL A 106 0.89 -10.73 -1.81
CA VAL A 106 -0.05 -9.94 -1.01
C VAL A 106 -0.14 -10.57 0.37
N MET A 107 -0.05 -9.74 1.40
CA MET A 107 -0.21 -10.14 2.79
C MET A 107 -1.36 -9.36 3.39
N ASP A 108 -2.17 -10.04 4.21
CA ASP A 108 -3.26 -9.43 4.94
C ASP A 108 -2.89 -9.28 6.42
N PHE A 109 -3.34 -8.18 7.00
CA PHE A 109 -3.11 -7.85 8.40
C PHE A 109 -4.44 -7.47 9.04
N HIS A 110 -4.67 -7.94 10.25
CA HIS A 110 -5.89 -7.68 11.02
C HIS A 110 -5.49 -6.98 12.31
N PHE A 111 -5.24 -5.69 12.24
CA PHE A 111 -4.75 -4.92 13.39
C PHE A 111 -5.83 -4.64 14.42
N GLY A 112 -7.10 -4.70 14.03
CA GLY A 112 -8.23 -4.41 14.89
C GLY A 112 -8.60 -2.93 14.91
N ASP A 113 -9.70 -2.64 15.61
CA ASP A 113 -10.22 -1.27 15.76
C ASP A 113 -9.50 -0.58 16.93
N ILE A 114 -8.25 -0.22 16.72
CA ILE A 114 -7.33 0.33 17.73
C ILE A 114 -7.15 1.85 17.60
N GLY A 115 -7.97 2.49 16.79
CA GLY A 115 -7.84 3.92 16.46
C GLY A 115 -7.08 4.13 15.15
N ARG A 116 -7.54 5.12 14.37
CA ARG A 116 -7.01 5.40 13.02
C ARG A 116 -5.49 5.56 13.01
N ARG A 117 -4.96 6.38 13.92
CA ARG A 117 -3.52 6.63 13.98
C ARG A 117 -2.73 5.36 14.23
N ASN A 118 -3.21 4.53 15.14
CA ASN A 118 -2.52 3.28 15.47
C ASN A 118 -2.56 2.28 14.31
N VAL A 119 -3.68 2.18 13.59
CA VAL A 119 -3.76 1.33 12.39
C VAL A 119 -2.77 1.81 11.32
N LEU A 120 -2.72 3.13 11.06
CA LEU A 120 -1.78 3.70 10.09
C LEU A 120 -0.33 3.40 10.48
N ASP A 121 0.03 3.59 11.74
CA ASP A 121 1.39 3.33 12.22
C ASP A 121 1.76 1.84 12.10
N GLN A 122 0.84 0.94 12.41
CA GLN A 122 1.04 -0.49 12.26
C GLN A 122 1.19 -0.90 10.79
N ALA A 123 0.39 -0.31 9.92
CA ALA A 123 0.46 -0.58 8.48
C ALA A 123 1.81 -0.15 7.90
N VAL A 124 2.29 1.03 8.27
CA VAL A 124 3.60 1.54 7.83
C VAL A 124 4.74 0.66 8.36
N ALA A 125 4.68 0.26 9.64
CA ALA A 125 5.70 -0.62 10.22
C ALA A 125 5.75 -1.98 9.50
N ALA A 126 4.59 -2.57 9.21
CA ALA A 126 4.50 -3.83 8.48
C ALA A 126 5.05 -3.69 7.05
N ALA A 127 4.71 -2.60 6.37
CA ALA A 127 5.20 -2.33 5.01
C ALA A 127 6.73 -2.16 4.98
N LEU A 128 7.29 -1.46 5.95
CA LEU A 128 8.75 -1.32 6.08
C LEU A 128 9.43 -2.67 6.27
N GLN A 129 8.88 -3.54 7.11
CA GLN A 129 9.43 -4.87 7.33
C GLN A 129 9.39 -5.72 6.05
N ILE A 130 8.29 -5.67 5.32
CA ILE A 130 8.14 -6.37 4.04
C ILE A 130 9.16 -5.85 3.03
N MET A 131 9.37 -4.55 2.98
CA MET A 131 10.35 -3.91 2.09
C MET A 131 11.77 -4.35 2.42
N ILE A 132 12.13 -4.40 3.70
CA ILE A 132 13.44 -4.85 4.17
C ILE A 132 13.65 -6.32 3.79
N ASP A 133 12.65 -7.16 4.02
CA ASP A 133 12.72 -8.59 3.70
C ASP A 133 12.88 -8.81 2.18
N ALA A 134 12.18 -8.04 1.37
CA ALA A 134 12.26 -8.13 -0.09
C ALA A 134 13.61 -7.65 -0.63
N ALA A 135 14.29 -6.75 0.06
CA ALA A 135 15.59 -6.20 -0.34
C ALA A 135 16.76 -7.07 0.12
N SER A 136 16.53 -8.09 0.93
CA SER A 136 17.57 -8.93 1.51
C SER A 136 17.98 -10.11 0.63
#